data_24e5211779db0df77d96657c0e41fdac
#
_entry.id   24e5211779db0df77d96657c0e41fdac
#
_cell.length_a   1.000
_cell.length_b   1.000
_cell.length_c   1.000
_cell.angle_alpha   90.00
_cell.angle_beta   90.00
_cell.angle_gamma   90.00
#
_symmetry.space_group_name_H-M   'P 1'
#
loop_
_entity.id
_entity.type
_entity.pdbx_description
1 polymer ?
#
loop_
_entity_poly.entity_id
_entity_poly.type
_entity_poly.pdbx_seq_one_letter_code
_entity_poly.pdbx_strand_id
1 'polypeptide(L)'
;MTKNYTKIAVAIDFSEQSLKACERAVNITKEGGATLQLVNVVDTKSFGAITAYDLKYAEKLKEENLIKVEKMKSEVQAAGVANVEVVVETGSPKSVLTQLPGVDLIVCGATGLNQLEKMVLGSVAERIVRLAKCDVLIVR
;
A
#
# COMPACT_ATOMS: atom_id res chain seq x y z
N MET A 1 8.39 -10.50 -24.41
CA MET A 1 9.13 -9.41 -23.77
C MET A 1 8.59 -9.14 -22.37
N THR A 2 9.44 -9.10 -21.39
CA THR A 2 9.04 -8.81 -20.03
C THR A 2 8.88 -7.31 -19.85
N LYS A 3 7.75 -6.88 -19.30
CA LYS A 3 7.54 -5.46 -18.99
C LYS A 3 8.42 -5.06 -17.82
N ASN A 4 9.17 -3.98 -17.99
CA ASN A 4 9.98 -3.41 -16.91
C ASN A 4 9.23 -2.25 -16.27
N TYR A 5 8.90 -2.39 -14.99
CA TYR A 5 8.28 -1.32 -14.24
C TYR A 5 9.32 -0.33 -13.75
N THR A 6 8.97 0.92 -13.68
CA THR A 6 9.85 1.98 -13.17
C THR A 6 9.51 2.33 -11.73
N LYS A 7 8.24 2.31 -11.36
CA LYS A 7 7.82 2.57 -9.99
C LYS A 7 6.69 1.63 -9.60
N ILE A 8 6.94 0.85 -8.55
CA ILE A 8 5.99 -0.13 -8.04
C ILE A 8 5.51 0.35 -6.66
N ALA A 9 4.21 0.46 -6.47
CA ALA A 9 3.63 0.78 -5.17
C ALA A 9 3.04 -0.46 -4.53
N VAL A 10 3.22 -0.61 -3.22
CA VAL A 10 2.55 -1.67 -2.46
C VAL A 10 1.72 -1.04 -1.36
N ALA A 11 0.47 -1.49 -1.23
CA ALA A 11 -0.45 -1.01 -0.22
C ALA A 11 -0.17 -1.72 1.10
N ILE A 12 0.13 -0.95 2.14
CA ILE A 12 0.50 -1.47 3.47
C ILE A 12 -0.58 -1.07 4.48
N ASP A 13 -1.24 -2.05 5.07
CA ASP A 13 -2.17 -1.81 6.19
C ASP A 13 -1.79 -2.64 7.42
N PHE A 14 -0.58 -3.21 7.41
CA PHE A 14 -0.02 -4.05 8.46
C PHE A 14 -0.75 -5.37 8.67
N SER A 15 -1.69 -5.72 7.79
CA SER A 15 -2.30 -7.05 7.78
C SER A 15 -1.30 -8.07 7.25
N GLU A 16 -1.51 -9.35 7.57
CA GLU A 16 -0.71 -10.44 7.05
C GLU A 16 -0.72 -10.44 5.52
N GLN A 17 -1.86 -10.16 4.92
CA GLN A 17 -2.00 -10.10 3.46
C GLN A 17 -1.15 -8.97 2.86
N SER A 18 -1.13 -7.80 3.49
CA SER A 18 -0.33 -6.70 2.97
C SER A 18 1.16 -6.96 3.13
N LEU A 19 1.56 -7.70 4.17
CA LEU A 19 2.96 -8.10 4.35
C LEU A 19 3.40 -9.09 3.27
N LYS A 20 2.53 -10.01 2.89
CA LYS A 20 2.79 -10.93 1.77
C LYS A 20 2.89 -10.15 0.45
N ALA A 21 2.03 -9.16 0.28
CA ALA A 21 2.07 -8.30 -0.91
C ALA A 21 3.40 -7.53 -0.98
N CYS A 22 3.86 -7.04 0.16
CA CYS A 22 5.14 -6.34 0.24
C CYS A 22 6.31 -7.26 -0.15
N GLU A 23 6.32 -8.48 0.35
CA GLU A 23 7.34 -9.46 0.01
C GLU A 23 7.36 -9.75 -1.50
N ARG A 24 6.18 -9.92 -2.11
CA ARG A 24 6.08 -10.12 -3.55
C ARG A 24 6.59 -8.91 -4.32
N ALA A 25 6.23 -7.70 -3.87
CA ALA A 25 6.66 -6.46 -4.52
C ALA A 25 8.18 -6.28 -4.43
N VAL A 26 8.78 -6.66 -3.29
CA VAL A 26 10.24 -6.62 -3.12
C VAL A 26 10.92 -7.52 -4.16
N ASN A 27 10.42 -8.73 -4.34
CA ASN A 27 11.01 -9.66 -5.30
C ASN A 27 10.94 -9.15 -6.73
N ILE A 28 9.78 -8.59 -7.11
CA ILE A 28 9.62 -8.02 -8.46
C ILE A 28 10.55 -6.82 -8.65
N THR A 29 10.65 -5.96 -7.64
CA THR A 29 11.47 -4.76 -7.70
C THR A 29 12.95 -5.10 -7.83
N LYS A 30 13.42 -6.10 -7.11
CA LYS A 30 14.82 -6.55 -7.16
C LYS A 30 15.21 -7.01 -8.56
N GLU A 31 14.32 -7.70 -9.26
CA GLU A 31 14.60 -8.20 -10.59
C GLU A 31 14.68 -7.09 -11.63
N GLY A 32 13.83 -6.07 -11.51
CA GLY A 32 13.71 -5.03 -12.52
C GLY A 32 14.43 -3.72 -12.23
N GLY A 33 14.93 -3.54 -11.01
CA GLY A 33 15.61 -2.28 -10.64
C GLY A 33 14.69 -1.08 -10.49
N ALA A 34 13.39 -1.30 -10.30
CA ALA A 34 12.43 -0.22 -10.12
C ALA A 34 12.54 0.44 -8.75
N THR A 35 11.87 1.57 -8.57
CA THR A 35 11.66 2.17 -7.26
C THR A 35 10.45 1.49 -6.61
N LEU A 36 10.58 1.10 -5.35
CA LEU A 36 9.48 0.55 -4.58
C LEU A 36 8.93 1.62 -3.65
N GLN A 37 7.62 1.88 -3.75
CA GLN A 37 6.94 2.84 -2.88
C GLN A 37 6.05 2.08 -1.89
N LEU A 38 6.31 2.28 -0.60
CA LEU A 38 5.50 1.71 0.47
C LEU A 38 4.42 2.72 0.84
N VAL A 39 3.16 2.36 0.62
CA VAL A 39 2.04 3.29 0.79
C VAL A 39 1.11 2.82 1.89
N ASN A 40 0.96 3.64 2.92
CA ASN A 40 0.00 3.42 3.99
C ASN A 40 -0.98 4.59 4.05
N VAL A 41 -2.27 4.29 4.13
CA VAL A 41 -3.31 5.31 4.22
C VAL A 41 -4.06 5.11 5.53
N VAL A 42 -4.02 6.13 6.39
CA VAL A 42 -4.83 6.16 7.61
C VAL A 42 -6.25 6.53 7.19
N ASP A 43 -7.17 5.57 7.30
CA ASP A 43 -8.53 5.75 6.83
C ASP A 43 -9.32 6.69 7.73
N THR A 44 -9.62 7.88 7.22
CA THR A 44 -10.43 8.89 7.92
C THR A 44 -11.80 9.07 7.29
N LYS A 45 -12.13 8.29 6.25
CA LYS A 45 -13.38 8.47 5.49
C LYS A 45 -14.43 7.40 5.75
N SER A 46 -14.04 6.28 6.37
CA SER A 46 -14.97 5.18 6.60
C SER A 46 -15.89 5.36 7.80
N PHE A 47 -15.65 6.37 8.64
CA PHE A 47 -16.33 6.53 9.93
C PHE A 47 -17.30 7.71 10.01
N GLY A 48 -17.76 8.24 8.88
CA GLY A 48 -18.74 9.34 8.88
C GLY A 48 -18.14 10.70 9.23
N ALA A 49 -18.89 11.52 9.97
CA ALA A 49 -18.44 12.87 10.32
C ALA A 49 -17.22 12.83 11.25
N ILE A 50 -16.18 13.59 10.89
CA ILE A 50 -14.94 13.62 11.65
C ILE A 50 -14.92 14.82 12.58
N THR A 51 -14.70 14.59 13.88
CA THR A 51 -14.56 15.63 14.87
C THR A 51 -13.10 16.10 14.95
N ALA A 52 -12.84 17.20 15.67
CA ALA A 52 -11.48 17.66 15.92
C ALA A 52 -10.66 16.62 16.69
N TYR A 53 -11.31 15.86 17.57
CA TYR A 53 -10.66 14.77 18.31
C TYR A 53 -10.22 13.67 17.37
N ASP A 54 -11.07 13.29 16.43
CA ASP A 54 -10.75 12.24 15.43
C ASP A 54 -9.61 12.67 14.54
N LEU A 55 -9.53 13.97 14.19
CA LEU A 55 -8.42 14.49 13.40
C LEU A 55 -7.10 14.42 14.15
N LYS A 56 -7.09 14.71 15.45
CA LYS A 56 -5.89 14.57 16.28
C LYS A 56 -5.46 13.12 16.39
N TYR A 57 -6.41 12.22 16.56
CA TYR A 57 -6.13 10.79 16.62
C TYR A 57 -5.55 10.30 15.30
N ALA A 58 -6.10 10.75 14.17
CA ALA A 58 -5.61 10.38 12.85
C ALA A 58 -4.17 10.87 12.64
N GLU A 59 -3.85 12.08 13.07
CA GLU A 59 -2.48 12.61 12.96
C GLU A 59 -1.50 11.80 13.81
N LYS A 60 -1.91 11.43 15.01
CA LYS A 60 -1.08 10.60 15.88
C LYS A 60 -0.84 9.23 15.25
N LEU A 61 -1.88 8.63 14.69
CA LEU A 61 -1.79 7.32 14.04
C LEU A 61 -0.90 7.42 12.80
N LYS A 62 -1.00 8.52 12.06
CA LYS A 62 -0.13 8.76 10.91
C LYS A 62 1.33 8.79 11.32
N GLU A 63 1.67 9.47 12.42
CA GLU A 63 3.03 9.52 12.94
C GLU A 63 3.53 8.13 13.35
N GLU A 64 2.69 7.37 14.06
CA GLU A 64 3.03 6.01 14.47
C GLU A 64 3.24 5.09 13.26
N ASN A 65 2.37 5.20 12.26
CA ASN A 65 2.48 4.40 11.05
C ASN A 65 3.70 4.78 10.23
N LEU A 66 4.05 6.07 10.20
CA LEU A 66 5.25 6.51 9.50
C LEU A 66 6.50 5.84 10.08
N ILE A 67 6.58 5.74 11.41
CA ILE A 67 7.70 5.06 12.07
C ILE A 67 7.75 3.59 11.65
N LYS A 68 6.60 2.92 11.62
CA LYS A 68 6.52 1.51 11.21
C LYS A 68 6.93 1.31 9.75
N VAL A 69 6.46 2.18 8.86
CA VAL A 69 6.77 2.06 7.43
C VAL A 69 8.23 2.42 7.16
N GLU A 70 8.80 3.39 7.89
CA GLU A 70 10.22 3.71 7.78
C GLU A 70 11.09 2.51 8.20
N LYS A 71 10.65 1.77 9.22
CA LYS A 71 11.32 0.54 9.61
C LYS A 71 11.24 -0.50 8.50
N MET A 72 10.07 -0.65 7.89
CA MET A 72 9.92 -1.54 6.74
C MET A 72 10.82 -1.13 5.58
N LYS A 73 10.97 0.17 5.33
CA LYS A 73 11.89 0.68 4.32
C LYS A 73 13.31 0.19 4.57
N SER A 74 13.78 0.30 5.80
CA SER A 74 15.13 -0.17 6.16
C SER A 74 15.28 -1.68 5.91
N GLU A 75 14.28 -2.46 6.26
CA GLU A 75 14.29 -3.91 6.04
C GLU A 75 14.30 -4.24 4.54
N VAL A 76 13.52 -3.52 3.75
CA VAL A 76 13.44 -3.70 2.30
C VAL A 76 14.76 -3.34 1.65
N GLN A 77 15.40 -2.26 2.08
CA GLN A 77 16.71 -1.88 1.57
C GLN A 77 17.76 -2.93 1.92
N ALA A 78 17.71 -3.48 3.14
CA ALA A 78 18.62 -4.54 3.55
C ALA A 78 18.39 -5.82 2.73
N ALA A 79 17.17 -6.03 2.24
CA ALA A 79 16.84 -7.17 1.38
C ALA A 79 17.30 -7.00 -0.06
N GLY A 80 17.81 -5.82 -0.44
CA GLY A 80 18.40 -5.61 -1.76
C GLY A 80 17.72 -4.62 -2.68
N VAL A 81 16.70 -3.89 -2.20
CA VAL A 81 16.04 -2.85 -3.00
C VAL A 81 16.74 -1.52 -2.76
N ALA A 82 17.34 -0.96 -3.81
CA ALA A 82 18.14 0.26 -3.70
C ALA A 82 17.28 1.51 -3.46
N ASN A 83 16.16 1.63 -4.18
CA ASN A 83 15.34 2.84 -4.15
C ASN A 83 13.98 2.54 -3.54
N VAL A 84 13.76 3.03 -2.31
CA VAL A 84 12.51 2.85 -1.58
C VAL A 84 11.96 4.20 -1.16
N GLU A 85 10.69 4.45 -1.47
CA GLU A 85 9.96 5.64 -1.05
C GLU A 85 8.88 5.26 -0.04
N VAL A 86 8.56 6.17 0.84
CA VAL A 86 7.52 5.98 1.86
C VAL A 86 6.45 7.05 1.66
N VAL A 87 5.19 6.61 1.63
CA VAL A 87 4.04 7.52 1.59
C VAL A 87 3.09 7.09 2.70
N VAL A 88 2.83 7.99 3.65
CA VAL A 88 1.83 7.78 4.70
C VAL A 88 0.91 8.99 4.68
N GLU A 89 -0.36 8.75 4.39
CA GLU A 89 -1.34 9.80 4.27
C GLU A 89 -2.61 9.47 5.03
N THR A 90 -3.41 10.50 5.31
CA THR A 90 -4.76 10.31 5.84
C THR A 90 -5.76 10.50 4.70
N GLY A 91 -6.89 9.84 4.79
CA GLY A 91 -7.95 9.98 3.78
C GLY A 91 -8.63 8.65 3.49
N SER A 92 -9.00 8.46 2.24
CA SER A 92 -9.63 7.23 1.78
C SER A 92 -8.59 6.35 1.10
N PRO A 93 -8.34 5.13 1.60
CA PRO A 93 -7.42 4.21 0.90
C PRO A 93 -7.81 3.98 -0.55
N LYS A 94 -9.11 3.87 -0.82
CA LYS A 94 -9.61 3.67 -2.18
C LYS A 94 -9.26 4.82 -3.11
N SER A 95 -9.32 6.05 -2.61
CA SER A 95 -8.99 7.23 -3.41
C SER A 95 -7.48 7.41 -3.57
N VAL A 96 -6.73 7.31 -2.48
CA VAL A 96 -5.28 7.51 -2.52
C VAL A 96 -4.61 6.48 -3.42
N LEU A 97 -4.97 5.20 -3.22
CA LEU A 97 -4.30 4.11 -3.93
C LEU A 97 -4.65 4.04 -5.42
N THR A 98 -5.78 4.62 -5.83
CA THR A 98 -6.15 4.65 -7.25
C THR A 98 -5.64 5.88 -7.99
N GLN A 99 -4.99 6.81 -7.28
CA GLN A 99 -4.54 8.08 -7.86
C GLN A 99 -3.06 8.35 -7.62
N LEU A 100 -2.26 7.33 -7.37
CA LEU A 100 -0.83 7.50 -7.12
C LEU A 100 -0.11 7.95 -8.40
N PRO A 101 0.59 9.11 -8.37
CA PRO A 101 1.26 9.60 -9.57
C PRO A 101 2.52 8.81 -9.90
N GLY A 102 2.75 8.56 -11.17
CA GLY A 102 3.98 7.94 -11.65
C GLY A 102 4.14 6.46 -11.36
N VAL A 103 3.14 5.83 -10.76
CA VAL A 103 3.17 4.39 -10.44
C VAL A 103 2.69 3.59 -11.63
N ASP A 104 3.43 2.57 -12.04
CA ASP A 104 3.06 1.72 -13.16
C ASP A 104 2.71 0.28 -12.77
N LEU A 105 2.85 -0.06 -11.50
CA LEU A 105 2.33 -1.31 -10.93
C LEU A 105 1.91 -1.07 -9.49
N ILE A 106 0.69 -1.49 -9.14
CA ILE A 106 0.24 -1.51 -7.75
C ILE A 106 0.13 -2.96 -7.29
N VAL A 107 0.75 -3.26 -6.15
CA VAL A 107 0.67 -4.59 -5.53
C VAL A 107 -0.14 -4.45 -4.24
N CYS A 108 -1.16 -5.27 -4.07
CA CYS A 108 -1.95 -5.26 -2.84
C CYS A 108 -2.43 -6.65 -2.48
N GLY A 109 -2.75 -6.83 -1.19
CA GLY A 109 -3.35 -8.08 -0.73
C GLY A 109 -4.79 -8.19 -1.20
N ALA A 110 -5.26 -9.42 -1.36
CA ALA A 110 -6.64 -9.68 -1.76
C ALA A 110 -7.64 -9.20 -0.70
N THR A 111 -7.23 -9.22 0.58
CA THR A 111 -8.04 -8.77 1.72
C THR A 111 -7.17 -7.91 2.64
N GLY A 112 -7.80 -7.24 3.62
CA GLY A 112 -7.08 -6.42 4.59
C GLY A 112 -7.35 -6.88 6.02
N LEU A 113 -7.31 -5.91 6.96
CA LEU A 113 -7.49 -6.19 8.39
C LEU A 113 -8.86 -6.76 8.73
N ASN A 114 -9.90 -6.38 7.98
CA ASN A 114 -11.28 -6.85 8.21
C ASN A 114 -11.63 -8.04 7.33
N GLN A 115 -10.79 -9.03 7.37
CA GLN A 115 -10.94 -10.22 6.54
C GLN A 115 -12.09 -11.09 7.06
N LEU A 116 -13.27 -10.99 6.44
CA LEU A 116 -14.43 -11.76 6.82
C LEU A 116 -14.56 -13.08 6.06
N GLU A 117 -14.16 -13.10 4.80
CA GLU A 117 -14.20 -14.30 3.99
C GLU A 117 -12.99 -14.37 3.07
N LYS A 118 -12.39 -15.55 3.01
CA LYS A 118 -11.18 -15.78 2.21
C LYS A 118 -11.43 -15.81 0.72
N MET A 119 -12.67 -16.04 0.31
CA MET A 119 -13.06 -16.18 -1.10
C MET A 119 -13.46 -14.85 -1.73
N VAL A 120 -13.67 -13.82 -0.92
CA VAL A 120 -14.15 -12.52 -1.38
C VAL A 120 -12.99 -11.53 -1.45
N LEU A 121 -12.90 -10.82 -2.58
CA LEU A 121 -11.94 -9.76 -2.74
C LEU A 121 -12.31 -8.59 -1.83
N GLY A 122 -11.33 -8.06 -1.08
CA GLY A 122 -11.57 -6.93 -0.18
C GLY A 122 -11.99 -5.68 -0.95
N SER A 123 -12.69 -4.77 -0.27
CA SER A 123 -13.24 -3.57 -0.91
C SER A 123 -12.18 -2.65 -1.50
N VAL A 124 -11.03 -2.52 -0.84
CA VAL A 124 -9.93 -1.70 -1.35
C VAL A 124 -9.32 -2.35 -2.59
N ALA A 125 -9.04 -3.67 -2.52
CA ALA A 125 -8.47 -4.40 -3.65
C ALA A 125 -9.40 -4.35 -4.87
N GLU A 126 -10.70 -4.53 -4.65
CA GLU A 126 -11.69 -4.47 -5.73
C GLU A 126 -11.71 -3.10 -6.39
N ARG A 127 -11.64 -2.03 -5.59
CA ARG A 127 -11.63 -0.67 -6.13
C ARG A 127 -10.35 -0.39 -6.92
N ILE A 128 -9.22 -0.88 -6.43
CA ILE A 128 -7.95 -0.73 -7.14
C ILE A 128 -8.00 -1.42 -8.49
N VAL A 129 -8.49 -2.66 -8.53
CA VAL A 129 -8.63 -3.42 -9.78
C VAL A 129 -9.52 -2.66 -10.78
N ARG A 130 -10.59 -2.06 -10.28
CA ARG A 130 -11.56 -1.38 -11.15
C ARG A 130 -11.07 -0.03 -11.65
N LEU A 131 -10.39 0.75 -10.83
CA LEU A 131 -10.12 2.16 -11.11
C LEU A 131 -8.66 2.53 -11.33
N ALA A 132 -7.71 1.67 -10.98
CA ALA A 132 -6.30 2.00 -11.18
C ALA A 132 -6.00 2.17 -12.67
N LYS A 133 -5.12 3.13 -12.97
CA LYS A 133 -4.73 3.43 -14.34
C LYS A 133 -3.46 2.71 -14.76
N CYS A 134 -3.00 1.78 -13.96
CA CYS A 134 -1.80 1.00 -14.20
C CYS A 134 -2.07 -0.47 -13.93
N ASP A 135 -1.06 -1.30 -14.12
CA ASP A 135 -1.16 -2.72 -13.83
C ASP A 135 -1.39 -2.96 -12.33
N VAL A 136 -2.09 -4.02 -12.00
CA VAL A 136 -2.42 -4.39 -10.61
C VAL A 136 -2.09 -5.85 -10.39
N LEU A 137 -1.38 -6.14 -9.31
CA LEU A 137 -1.13 -7.50 -8.86
C LEU A 137 -1.81 -7.71 -7.51
N ILE A 138 -2.70 -8.69 -7.47
CA ILE A 138 -3.40 -9.06 -6.23
C ILE A 138 -2.70 -10.28 -5.64
N VAL A 139 -2.27 -10.19 -4.39
CA VAL A 139 -1.56 -11.26 -3.68
C VAL A 139 -2.49 -11.90 -2.66
N ARG A 140 -2.60 -13.21 -2.73
CA ARG A 140 -3.45 -13.98 -1.81
C ARG A 140 -2.68 -14.58 -0.65
#